data_10337d782175d70e74214f6cdfdda0a3
#
_entry.id   10337d782175d70e74214f6cdfdda0a3
#
_cell.length_a   1.000
_cell.length_b   1.000
_cell.length_c   1.000
_cell.angle_alpha   90.00
_cell.angle_beta   90.00
_cell.angle_gamma   90.00
#
_symmetry.space_group_name_H-M   'P 1'
#
loop_
_entity.id
_entity.type
_entity.pdbx_description
1 polymer ?
#
loop_
_entity_poly.entity_id
_entity_poly.type
_entity_poly.pdbx_seq_one_letter_code
_entity_poly.pdbx_strand_id
1 'polypeptide(L)'
;MLFDLLRTTAQKLTDIDVPYMLSGSVAMSFYSVSRTTRDIDIVTYLRETDIDNLLLVFEGYYFHRQTVEDEIDRKGIFNIISNESGFKIDFIVLRQDEYSQIAFSRRQLKRLDDNEYYVISIEDLIIAKLKWIQQLYSERQYTDIKNLLPNQTIDHDYLLFWIDKLRLNTFNLFQ
;
A
#
# COMPACT_ATOMS: atom_id res chain seq x y z
N MET A 1 4.84 -10.37 -15.69
CA MET A 1 5.52 -9.04 -15.64
C MET A 1 5.20 -8.24 -14.39
N LEU A 2 4.00 -7.67 -14.15
CA LEU A 2 3.70 -6.97 -12.88
C LEU A 2 3.69 -7.92 -11.68
N PHE A 3 3.03 -9.05 -11.80
CA PHE A 3 2.95 -10.07 -10.73
C PHE A 3 4.30 -10.74 -10.45
N ASP A 4 5.18 -10.86 -11.44
CA ASP A 4 6.55 -11.35 -11.19
C ASP A 4 7.34 -10.34 -10.37
N LEU A 5 7.22 -9.05 -10.70
CA LEU A 5 7.82 -7.98 -9.91
C LEU A 5 7.25 -7.96 -8.48
N LEU A 6 5.93 -8.10 -8.33
CA LEU A 6 5.28 -8.19 -7.03
C LEU A 6 5.83 -9.34 -6.18
N ARG A 7 5.87 -10.54 -6.77
CA ARG A 7 6.41 -11.74 -6.11
C ARG A 7 7.86 -11.55 -5.69
N THR A 8 8.70 -11.08 -6.61
CA THR A 8 10.12 -10.82 -6.33
C THR A 8 10.29 -9.77 -5.23
N THR A 9 9.49 -8.70 -5.25
CA THR A 9 9.54 -7.64 -4.23
C THR A 9 9.12 -8.16 -2.86
N ALA A 10 8.01 -8.89 -2.78
CA ALA A 10 7.54 -9.48 -1.52
C ALA A 10 8.58 -10.47 -0.93
N GLN A 11 9.19 -11.30 -1.78
CA GLN A 11 10.25 -12.22 -1.36
C GLN A 11 11.47 -11.46 -0.83
N LYS A 12 11.96 -10.43 -1.55
CA LYS A 12 13.10 -9.60 -1.13
C LYS A 12 12.87 -8.96 0.25
N LEU A 13 11.65 -8.45 0.52
CA LEU A 13 11.30 -7.86 1.82
C LEU A 13 11.26 -8.92 2.92
N THR A 14 10.75 -10.11 2.61
CA THR A 14 10.73 -11.24 3.55
C THR A 14 12.14 -11.72 3.88
N ASP A 15 13.02 -11.81 2.89
CA ASP A 15 14.42 -12.27 3.06
C ASP A 15 15.25 -11.37 3.97
N ILE A 16 14.86 -10.10 4.12
CA ILE A 16 15.52 -9.13 5.01
C ILE A 16 14.69 -8.78 6.25
N ASP A 17 13.67 -9.58 6.56
CA ASP A 17 12.78 -9.40 7.71
C ASP A 17 12.12 -8.01 7.79
N VAL A 18 11.82 -7.38 6.65
CA VAL A 18 11.10 -6.12 6.59
C VAL A 18 9.59 -6.37 6.49
N PRO A 19 8.81 -6.06 7.53
CA PRO A 19 7.36 -6.20 7.49
C PRO A 19 6.75 -5.26 6.43
N TYR A 20 5.81 -5.80 5.66
CA TYR A 20 5.15 -5.05 4.60
C TYR A 20 3.65 -5.31 4.52
N MET A 21 2.96 -4.47 3.77
CA MET A 21 1.54 -4.57 3.46
C MET A 21 1.29 -3.99 2.07
N LEU A 22 0.74 -4.78 1.16
CA LEU A 22 0.29 -4.30 -0.15
C LEU A 22 -0.87 -3.34 0.01
N SER A 23 -0.86 -2.26 -0.76
CA SER A 23 -1.88 -1.22 -0.78
C SER A 23 -2.25 -0.85 -2.23
N GLY A 24 -2.96 0.25 -2.43
CA GLY A 24 -3.26 0.82 -3.73
C GLY A 24 -4.03 -0.10 -4.68
N SER A 25 -3.66 -0.02 -5.95
CA SER A 25 -4.38 -0.72 -7.02
C SER A 25 -4.14 -2.22 -7.03
N VAL A 26 -2.95 -2.67 -6.64
CA VAL A 26 -2.62 -4.09 -6.54
C VAL A 26 -3.43 -4.73 -5.41
N ALA A 27 -3.51 -4.08 -4.23
CA ALA A 27 -4.33 -4.57 -3.13
C ALA A 27 -5.82 -4.64 -3.48
N MET A 28 -6.31 -3.70 -4.29
CA MET A 28 -7.70 -3.69 -4.75
C MET A 28 -8.06 -4.97 -5.51
N SER A 29 -7.15 -5.58 -6.25
CA SER A 29 -7.41 -6.81 -7.02
C SER A 29 -7.78 -8.03 -6.15
N PHE A 30 -7.49 -7.97 -4.86
CA PHE A 30 -7.91 -9.02 -3.90
C PHE A 30 -9.36 -8.86 -3.41
N TYR A 31 -10.01 -7.73 -3.70
CA TYR A 31 -11.35 -7.40 -3.18
C TYR A 31 -12.38 -7.08 -4.26
N SER A 32 -11.95 -6.66 -5.43
CA SER A 32 -12.82 -6.21 -6.52
C SER A 32 -12.17 -6.46 -7.88
N VAL A 33 -12.88 -6.14 -8.95
CA VAL A 33 -12.35 -6.25 -10.32
C VAL A 33 -11.09 -5.38 -10.44
N SER A 34 -9.98 -6.03 -10.80
CA SER A 34 -8.71 -5.34 -10.99
C SER A 34 -8.74 -4.45 -12.22
N ARG A 35 -8.05 -3.33 -12.13
CA ARG A 35 -7.74 -2.47 -13.27
C ARG A 35 -6.25 -2.51 -13.57
N THR A 36 -5.89 -2.16 -14.78
CA THR A 36 -4.47 -2.08 -15.17
C THR A 36 -3.76 -1.03 -14.33
N THR A 37 -2.64 -1.43 -13.72
CA THR A 37 -1.71 -0.56 -13.01
C THR A 37 -0.27 -0.86 -13.43
N ARG A 38 0.62 0.11 -13.26
CA ARG A 38 2.07 -0.04 -13.47
C ARG A 38 2.87 0.18 -12.20
N ASP A 39 2.17 0.51 -11.12
CA ASP A 39 2.75 0.83 -9.83
C ASP A 39 2.34 -0.23 -8.81
N ILE A 40 3.25 -0.59 -7.94
CA ILE A 40 3.01 -1.44 -6.77
C ILE A 40 3.16 -0.55 -5.53
N ASP A 41 2.08 -0.33 -4.81
CA ASP A 41 2.08 0.44 -3.57
C ASP A 41 2.30 -0.50 -2.38
N ILE A 42 3.35 -0.27 -1.59
CA ILE A 42 3.72 -1.11 -0.44
C ILE A 42 3.94 -0.24 0.79
N VAL A 43 3.17 -0.46 1.83
CA VAL A 43 3.46 0.11 3.16
C VAL A 43 4.47 -0.79 3.86
N THR A 44 5.55 -0.20 4.37
CA THR A 44 6.65 -0.94 5.03
C THR A 44 7.00 -0.35 6.38
N TYR A 45 7.32 -1.22 7.34
CA TYR A 45 7.95 -0.79 8.58
C TYR A 45 9.47 -0.82 8.39
N LEU A 46 10.04 0.35 8.08
CA LEU A 46 11.47 0.54 7.82
C LEU A 46 12.11 1.42 8.88
N ARG A 47 13.29 1.01 9.33
CA ARG A 47 14.20 1.73 10.22
C ARG A 47 15.44 2.16 9.44
N GLU A 48 16.18 3.11 9.94
CA GLU A 48 17.48 3.50 9.35
C GLU A 48 18.45 2.31 9.22
N THR A 49 18.41 1.38 10.20
CA THR A 49 19.24 0.17 10.20
C THR A 49 18.93 -0.81 9.08
N ASP A 50 17.76 -0.69 8.45
CA ASP A 50 17.32 -1.59 7.39
C ASP A 50 17.73 -1.10 5.99
N ILE A 51 18.23 0.15 5.87
CA ILE A 51 18.52 0.82 4.58
C ILE A 51 19.54 0.05 3.75
N ASP A 52 20.68 -0.30 4.32
CA ASP A 52 21.75 -0.97 3.57
C ASP A 52 21.30 -2.34 3.04
N ASN A 53 20.58 -3.11 3.84
CA ASN A 53 20.03 -4.39 3.42
C ASN A 53 18.94 -4.21 2.35
N LEU A 54 18.08 -3.20 2.50
CA LEU A 54 17.05 -2.87 1.51
C LEU A 54 17.71 -2.54 0.16
N LEU A 55 18.68 -1.63 0.15
CA LEU A 55 19.33 -1.23 -1.10
C LEU A 55 20.14 -2.35 -1.72
N LEU A 56 20.72 -3.24 -0.91
CA LEU A 56 21.45 -4.42 -1.40
C LEU A 56 20.51 -5.39 -2.13
N VAL A 57 19.34 -5.73 -1.56
CA VAL A 57 18.41 -6.67 -2.21
C VAL A 57 17.76 -6.08 -3.46
N PHE A 58 17.72 -4.74 -3.58
CA PHE A 58 17.27 -4.04 -4.78
C PHE A 58 18.42 -3.57 -5.68
N GLU A 59 19.63 -4.13 -5.54
CA GLU A 59 20.71 -3.89 -6.49
C GLU A 59 20.26 -4.25 -7.92
N GLY A 60 20.59 -3.38 -8.89
CA GLY A 60 20.13 -3.51 -10.27
C GLY A 60 18.78 -2.84 -10.56
N TYR A 61 18.15 -2.24 -9.56
CA TYR A 61 17.00 -1.34 -9.73
C TYR A 61 17.46 0.12 -9.69
N TYR A 62 16.66 1.02 -10.27
CA TYR A 62 16.94 2.46 -10.17
C TYR A 62 16.34 3.02 -8.89
N PHE A 63 17.15 3.65 -8.08
CA PHE A 63 16.78 4.43 -6.89
C PHE A 63 17.85 5.48 -6.58
N HIS A 64 17.49 6.46 -5.76
CA HIS A 64 18.42 7.46 -5.27
C HIS A 64 18.59 7.29 -3.76
N ARG A 65 19.76 6.86 -3.30
CA ARG A 65 20.05 6.49 -1.89
C ARG A 65 19.65 7.59 -0.92
N GLN A 66 20.09 8.84 -1.15
CA GLN A 66 19.77 9.95 -0.26
C GLN A 66 18.26 10.17 -0.13
N THR A 67 17.50 10.02 -1.21
CA THR A 67 16.03 10.10 -1.16
C THR A 67 15.45 8.99 -0.30
N VAL A 68 15.97 7.77 -0.39
CA VAL A 68 15.50 6.65 0.46
C VAL A 68 15.76 6.96 1.95
N GLU A 69 16.95 7.43 2.27
CA GLU A 69 17.34 7.81 3.64
C GLU A 69 16.43 8.92 4.19
N ASP A 70 16.26 10.01 3.45
CA ASP A 70 15.42 11.15 3.83
C ASP A 70 13.94 10.75 4.03
N GLU A 71 13.42 9.89 3.15
CA GLU A 71 12.01 9.45 3.25
C GLU A 71 11.79 8.45 4.39
N ILE A 72 12.76 7.61 4.70
CA ILE A 72 12.67 6.71 5.87
C ILE A 72 12.68 7.53 7.16
N ASP A 73 13.53 8.54 7.27
CA ASP A 73 13.59 9.43 8.43
C ASP A 73 12.26 10.15 8.66
N ARG A 74 11.73 10.82 7.64
CA ARG A 74 10.47 11.60 7.75
C ARG A 74 9.19 10.79 7.64
N LYS A 75 9.27 9.44 7.51
CA LYS A 75 8.12 8.54 7.31
C LYS A 75 7.27 8.92 6.09
N GLY A 76 7.98 9.21 4.99
CA GLY A 76 7.40 9.64 3.72
C GLY A 76 7.25 8.50 2.71
N ILE A 77 7.45 8.83 1.43
CA ILE A 77 7.29 7.89 0.30
C ILE A 77 8.51 8.01 -0.61
N PHE A 78 9.14 6.89 -0.92
CA PHE A 78 10.15 6.79 -1.97
C PHE A 78 9.79 5.73 -2.99
N ASN A 79 10.42 5.74 -4.13
CA ASN A 79 10.19 4.74 -5.16
C ASN A 79 11.49 4.06 -5.62
N ILE A 80 11.30 2.82 -6.04
CA ILE A 80 12.33 2.01 -6.71
C ILE A 80 11.75 1.58 -8.05
N ILE A 81 12.51 1.71 -9.14
CA ILE A 81 12.06 1.42 -10.50
C ILE A 81 12.81 0.19 -11.02
N SER A 82 12.06 -0.80 -11.50
CA SER A 82 12.66 -1.96 -12.17
C SER A 82 13.26 -1.53 -13.50
N ASN A 83 14.57 -1.70 -13.66
CA ASN A 83 15.24 -1.40 -14.91
C ASN A 83 14.80 -2.32 -16.07
N GLU A 84 14.35 -3.52 -15.74
CA GLU A 84 13.91 -4.52 -16.72
C GLU A 84 12.51 -4.18 -17.28
N SER A 85 11.57 -3.85 -16.39
CA SER A 85 10.16 -3.67 -16.76
C SER A 85 9.71 -2.22 -16.85
N GLY A 86 10.47 -1.28 -16.26
CA GLY A 86 10.07 0.11 -16.10
C GLY A 86 8.93 0.31 -15.09
N PHE A 87 8.50 -0.74 -14.39
CA PHE A 87 7.46 -0.62 -13.36
C PHE A 87 8.05 -0.03 -12.08
N LYS A 88 7.21 0.74 -11.39
CA LYS A 88 7.56 1.44 -10.17
C LYS A 88 7.02 0.71 -8.95
N ILE A 89 7.81 0.68 -7.90
CA ILE A 89 7.42 0.24 -6.57
C ILE A 89 7.44 1.48 -5.67
N ASP A 90 6.29 1.88 -5.16
CA ASP A 90 6.15 2.96 -4.20
C ASP A 90 6.20 2.41 -2.78
N PHE A 91 7.28 2.70 -2.07
CA PHE A 91 7.47 2.36 -0.67
C PHE A 91 6.92 3.47 0.20
N ILE A 92 5.87 3.19 0.93
CA ILE A 92 5.23 4.09 1.89
C ILE A 92 5.73 3.70 3.28
N VAL A 93 6.54 4.57 3.89
CA VAL A 93 7.09 4.26 5.22
C VAL A 93 6.00 4.41 6.28
N LEU A 94 5.80 3.37 7.08
CA LEU A 94 4.76 3.31 8.09
C LEU A 94 4.89 4.46 9.10
N ARG A 95 3.83 5.26 9.21
CA ARG A 95 3.76 6.38 10.14
C ARG A 95 3.49 5.92 11.57
N GLN A 96 3.87 6.75 12.55
CA GLN A 96 3.71 6.48 13.98
C GLN A 96 2.33 6.85 14.54
N ASP A 97 1.43 7.40 13.71
CA ASP A 97 0.09 7.75 14.16
C ASP A 97 -0.76 6.48 14.45
N GLU A 98 -1.73 6.64 15.36
CA GLU A 98 -2.57 5.55 15.84
C GLU A 98 -3.27 4.79 14.71
N TYR A 99 -3.85 5.52 13.75
CA TYR A 99 -4.56 4.89 12.64
C TYR A 99 -3.62 4.05 11.77
N SER A 100 -2.47 4.60 11.38
CA SER A 100 -1.51 3.90 10.54
C SER A 100 -0.99 2.61 11.18
N GLN A 101 -0.73 2.63 12.49
CA GLN A 101 -0.29 1.44 13.23
C GLN A 101 -1.40 0.37 13.30
N ILE A 102 -2.64 0.77 13.56
CA ILE A 102 -3.78 -0.15 13.60
C ILE A 102 -4.03 -0.74 12.21
N ALA A 103 -4.08 0.06 11.16
CA ALA A 103 -4.27 -0.40 9.78
C ALA A 103 -3.19 -1.42 9.37
N PHE A 104 -1.93 -1.15 9.71
CA PHE A 104 -0.83 -2.06 9.43
C PHE A 104 -0.92 -3.37 10.23
N SER A 105 -1.35 -3.32 11.49
CA SER A 105 -1.56 -4.52 12.33
C SER A 105 -2.71 -5.40 11.83
N ARG A 106 -3.71 -4.81 11.16
CA ARG A 106 -4.88 -5.49 10.59
C ARG A 106 -4.63 -6.09 9.20
N ARG A 107 -3.42 -5.95 8.63
CA ARG A 107 -3.11 -6.55 7.34
C ARG A 107 -3.41 -8.05 7.33
N GLN A 108 -3.92 -8.53 6.23
CA GLN A 108 -4.39 -9.90 6.08
C GLN A 108 -3.44 -10.67 5.17
N LEU A 109 -3.13 -11.91 5.52
CA LEU A 109 -2.47 -12.81 4.60
C LEU A 109 -3.48 -13.28 3.56
N LYS A 110 -3.23 -13.00 2.29
CA LYS A 110 -4.08 -13.38 1.17
C LYS A 110 -3.28 -14.09 0.10
N ARG A 111 -3.92 -15.05 -0.54
CA ARG A 111 -3.32 -15.86 -1.60
C ARG A 111 -3.70 -15.31 -2.97
N LEU A 112 -2.68 -15.21 -3.84
CA LEU A 112 -2.85 -14.94 -5.27
C LEU A 112 -1.98 -15.95 -6.03
N ASP A 113 -2.62 -16.78 -6.85
CA ASP A 113 -2.01 -17.97 -7.44
C ASP A 113 -1.38 -18.87 -6.35
N ASP A 114 -0.11 -19.21 -6.48
CA ASP A 114 0.62 -20.03 -5.52
C ASP A 114 1.40 -19.24 -4.45
N ASN A 115 1.22 -17.91 -4.39
CA ASN A 115 1.95 -17.05 -3.48
C ASN A 115 1.02 -16.40 -2.46
N GLU A 116 1.57 -16.14 -1.27
CA GLU A 116 0.87 -15.44 -0.19
C GLU A 116 1.45 -14.03 0.01
N TYR A 117 0.59 -13.08 0.26
CA TYR A 117 0.95 -11.67 0.42
C TYR A 117 0.23 -11.06 1.62
N TYR A 118 0.92 -10.21 2.37
CA TYR A 118 0.25 -9.35 3.33
C TYR A 118 -0.43 -8.19 2.60
N VAL A 119 -1.74 -8.09 2.74
CA VAL A 119 -2.59 -7.12 2.03
C VAL A 119 -3.34 -6.27 3.04
N ILE A 120 -3.46 -4.99 2.80
CA ILE A 120 -4.29 -4.06 3.57
C ILE A 120 -5.73 -4.59 3.66
N SER A 121 -6.40 -4.42 4.80
CA SER A 121 -7.83 -4.76 4.90
C SER A 121 -8.67 -3.93 3.93
N ILE A 122 -9.85 -4.40 3.57
CA ILE A 122 -10.73 -3.68 2.64
C ILE A 122 -11.15 -2.32 3.20
N GLU A 123 -11.45 -2.25 4.50
CA GLU A 123 -11.82 -1.01 5.19
C GLU A 123 -10.67 -0.01 5.13
N ASP A 124 -9.47 -0.46 5.48
CA ASP A 124 -8.28 0.40 5.49
C ASP A 124 -7.86 0.83 4.08
N LEU A 125 -8.11 0.00 3.06
CA LEU A 125 -7.93 0.38 1.66
C LEU A 125 -8.92 1.49 1.24
N ILE A 126 -10.18 1.40 1.64
CA ILE A 126 -11.19 2.43 1.42
C ILE A 126 -10.76 3.74 2.10
N ILE A 127 -10.33 3.67 3.36
CA ILE A 127 -9.85 4.84 4.11
C ILE A 127 -8.60 5.44 3.46
N ALA A 128 -7.65 4.63 3.02
CA ALA A 128 -6.46 5.12 2.32
C ALA A 128 -6.83 5.89 1.05
N LYS A 129 -7.77 5.38 0.26
CA LYS A 129 -8.28 6.05 -0.94
C LYS A 129 -9.07 7.33 -0.61
N LEU A 130 -9.88 7.33 0.46
CA LEU A 130 -10.55 8.54 0.95
C LEU A 130 -9.54 9.60 1.39
N LYS A 131 -8.50 9.23 2.14
CA LYS A 131 -7.42 10.16 2.53
C LYS A 131 -6.72 10.78 1.33
N TRP A 132 -6.52 10.00 0.27
CA TRP A 132 -5.91 10.50 -0.95
C TRP A 132 -6.77 11.57 -1.64
N ILE A 133 -8.07 11.32 -1.81
CA ILE A 133 -8.98 12.28 -2.47
C ILE A 133 -9.29 13.52 -1.62
N GLN A 134 -9.00 13.52 -0.30
CA GLN A 134 -9.04 14.76 0.51
C GLN A 134 -8.00 15.79 0.01
N GLN A 135 -6.84 15.31 -0.43
CA GLN A 135 -5.74 16.19 -0.84
C GLN A 135 -5.89 16.66 -2.29
N LEU A 136 -6.24 15.74 -3.16
CA LEU A 136 -6.48 16.01 -4.58
C LEU A 136 -7.58 15.09 -5.08
N TYR A 137 -8.72 15.68 -5.49
CA TYR A 137 -9.83 14.90 -6.03
C TYR A 137 -9.38 14.11 -7.26
N SER A 138 -9.74 12.84 -7.28
CA SER A 138 -9.44 11.91 -8.35
C SER A 138 -10.66 11.04 -8.63
N GLU A 139 -11.27 11.19 -9.81
CA GLU A 139 -12.38 10.36 -10.28
C GLU A 139 -12.03 8.87 -10.24
N ARG A 140 -10.77 8.55 -10.50
CA ARG A 140 -10.25 7.19 -10.44
C ARG A 140 -10.33 6.61 -9.03
N GLN A 141 -9.88 7.33 -8.00
CA GLN A 141 -9.95 6.89 -6.61
C GLN A 141 -11.38 6.84 -6.10
N TYR A 142 -12.22 7.79 -6.50
CA TYR A 142 -13.64 7.79 -6.20
C TYR A 142 -14.34 6.54 -6.75
N THR A 143 -14.09 6.19 -8.01
CA THR A 143 -14.61 4.98 -8.65
C THR A 143 -14.08 3.71 -8.00
N ASP A 144 -12.81 3.67 -7.62
CA ASP A 144 -12.23 2.55 -6.88
C ASP A 144 -13.00 2.30 -5.58
N ILE A 145 -13.31 3.35 -4.80
CA ILE A 145 -14.08 3.23 -3.56
C ILE A 145 -15.48 2.67 -3.86
N LYS A 146 -16.17 3.22 -4.86
CA LYS A 146 -17.51 2.71 -5.27
C LYS A 146 -17.48 1.23 -5.63
N ASN A 147 -16.42 0.74 -6.23
CA ASN A 147 -16.26 -0.67 -6.59
C ASN A 147 -15.92 -1.57 -5.38
N LEU A 148 -15.36 -1.00 -4.31
CA LEU A 148 -15.07 -1.75 -3.07
C LEU A 148 -16.29 -1.85 -2.15
N LEU A 149 -17.12 -0.80 -2.06
CA LEU A 149 -18.24 -0.70 -1.12
C LEU A 149 -19.28 -1.84 -1.18
N PRO A 150 -19.59 -2.45 -2.35
CA PRO A 150 -20.52 -3.58 -2.39
C PRO A 150 -20.01 -4.89 -1.78
N ASN A 151 -18.75 -4.93 -1.32
CA ASN A 151 -18.18 -6.14 -0.74
C ASN A 151 -18.81 -6.44 0.63
N GLN A 152 -19.38 -7.65 0.77
CA GLN A 152 -20.11 -8.07 1.95
C GLN A 152 -19.24 -8.35 3.18
N THR A 153 -17.91 -8.35 3.03
CA THR A 153 -16.98 -8.61 4.13
C THR A 153 -16.56 -7.34 4.89
N ILE A 154 -17.07 -6.17 4.50
CA ILE A 154 -16.74 -4.90 5.12
C ILE A 154 -17.31 -4.84 6.54
N ASP A 155 -16.43 -4.55 7.51
CA ASP A 155 -16.81 -4.10 8.84
C ASP A 155 -17.20 -2.61 8.78
N HIS A 156 -18.50 -2.37 8.62
CA HIS A 156 -19.03 -1.01 8.48
C HIS A 156 -18.86 -0.18 9.76
N ASP A 157 -18.91 -0.80 10.94
CA ASP A 157 -18.74 -0.08 12.21
C ASP A 157 -17.30 0.43 12.35
N TYR A 158 -16.32 -0.40 12.04
CA TYR A 158 -14.91 -0.01 11.99
C TYR A 158 -14.67 1.08 10.95
N LEU A 159 -15.19 0.92 9.76
CA LEU A 159 -15.01 1.86 8.65
C LEU A 159 -15.58 3.25 9.01
N LEU A 160 -16.83 3.31 9.49
CA LEU A 160 -17.48 4.56 9.86
C LEU A 160 -16.81 5.22 11.07
N PHE A 161 -16.40 4.43 12.05
CA PHE A 161 -15.64 4.94 13.21
C PHE A 161 -14.38 5.69 12.78
N TRP A 162 -13.58 5.12 11.90
CA TRP A 162 -12.34 5.75 11.45
C TRP A 162 -12.59 6.92 10.49
N ILE A 163 -13.60 6.85 9.64
CA ILE A 163 -14.01 7.98 8.80
C ILE A 163 -14.34 9.20 9.68
N ASP A 164 -15.13 9.00 10.73
CA ASP A 164 -15.50 10.07 11.68
C ASP A 164 -14.28 10.56 12.46
N LYS A 165 -13.53 9.66 13.09
CA LYS A 165 -12.35 10.00 13.90
C LYS A 165 -11.28 10.77 13.11
N LEU A 166 -11.09 10.44 11.84
CA LEU A 166 -10.16 11.10 10.92
C LEU A 166 -10.78 12.31 10.21
N ARG A 167 -12.08 12.59 10.46
CA ARG A 167 -12.85 13.70 9.86
C ARG A 167 -12.76 13.71 8.32
N LEU A 168 -12.91 12.54 7.70
CA LEU A 168 -12.83 12.41 6.26
C LEU A 168 -14.14 12.81 5.60
N ASN A 169 -14.06 13.61 4.54
CA ASN A 169 -15.19 13.83 3.65
C ASN A 169 -15.47 12.55 2.87
N THR A 170 -16.70 12.09 2.91
CA THR A 170 -17.12 10.86 2.23
C THR A 170 -17.57 11.08 0.80
N PHE A 171 -17.67 12.32 0.33
CA PHE A 171 -18.13 12.66 -1.02
C PHE A 171 -19.47 12.00 -1.40
N ASN A 172 -20.35 11.81 -0.41
CA ASN A 172 -21.65 11.13 -0.54
C ASN A 172 -21.55 9.62 -0.95
N LEU A 173 -20.42 8.98 -0.70
CA LEU A 173 -20.21 7.56 -1.05
C LEU A 173 -20.92 6.56 -0.12
N PHE A 174 -21.33 7.00 1.08
CA PHE A 174 -21.88 6.16 2.15
C PHE A 174 -23.35 6.47 2.46
N GLN A 175 -24.10 6.95 1.47
CA GLN A 175 -25.54 7.24 1.58
C GLN A 175 -26.37 6.02 1.21
#